data_7b7f55cf52c8c16a6f69e41b769870e6
#
_entry.id   7b7f55cf52c8c16a6f69e41b769870e6
#
_cell.length_a   1.000
_cell.length_b   1.000
_cell.length_c   1.000
_cell.angle_alpha   90.00
_cell.angle_beta   90.00
_cell.angle_gamma   90.00
#
_symmetry.space_group_name_H-M   'P 1'
#
loop_
_entity.id
_entity.type
_entity.pdbx_description
1 polymer ?
#
loop_
_entity_poly.entity_id
_entity_poly.type
_entity_poly.pdbx_seq_one_letter_code
_entity_poly.pdbx_strand_id
1 'polypeptide(L)'
;MPLDQIGQALASAYDALVSEGVPEHLAALVRRVKHTDLDVPKRAARLALVVEDDPDVRDLAEALLEETELSVVGCDSAERALQVLRECGGDVALVFADIRLAGQMDGIQLANAVATLWPKARLVVTSGVAPERSDEIPERAVFIPKPWRALDVLVEAGRASDEPPPAVA
;
A
#
# COMPACT_ATOMS: atom_id res chain seq x y z
N MET A 1 2.90 30.78 -6.37
CA MET A 1 2.35 30.26 -5.11
C MET A 1 2.80 28.82 -4.91
N PRO A 2 3.22 28.46 -3.70
CA PRO A 2 3.66 27.08 -3.45
C PRO A 2 2.61 26.02 -3.79
N LEU A 3 1.33 26.36 -3.63
CA LEU A 3 0.21 25.47 -3.93
C LEU A 3 0.08 25.19 -5.42
N ASP A 4 0.36 26.16 -6.27
CA ASP A 4 0.31 25.95 -7.73
C ASP A 4 1.46 25.08 -8.20
N GLN A 5 2.63 25.19 -7.59
CA GLN A 5 3.77 24.35 -7.92
C GLN A 5 3.56 22.90 -7.48
N ILE A 6 2.98 22.71 -6.30
CA ILE A 6 2.60 21.38 -5.83
C ILE A 6 1.52 20.79 -6.72
N GLY A 7 0.52 21.60 -7.08
CA GLY A 7 -0.53 21.19 -8.00
C GLY A 7 0.00 20.81 -9.38
N GLN A 8 0.99 21.54 -9.89
CA GLN A 8 1.61 21.22 -11.17
C GLN A 8 2.45 19.96 -11.12
N ALA A 9 3.20 19.76 -10.05
CA ALA A 9 3.99 18.53 -9.86
C ALA A 9 3.07 17.31 -9.75
N LEU A 10 1.98 17.43 -9.00
CA LEU A 10 0.96 16.40 -8.90
C LEU A 10 0.27 16.19 -10.26
N ALA A 11 -0.06 17.27 -10.96
CA ALA A 11 -0.67 17.17 -12.28
C ALA A 11 0.21 16.44 -13.28
N SER A 12 1.54 16.64 -13.23
CA SER A 12 2.48 15.90 -14.08
C SER A 12 2.52 14.43 -13.74
N ALA A 13 2.49 14.08 -12.45
CA ALA A 13 2.39 12.70 -12.01
C ALA A 13 1.05 12.09 -12.42
N TYR A 14 -0.02 12.86 -12.33
CA TYR A 14 -1.36 12.41 -12.70
C TYR A 14 -1.58 12.32 -14.19
N ASP A 15 -0.91 13.11 -15.01
CA ASP A 15 -0.98 12.95 -16.47
C ASP A 15 -0.52 11.56 -16.87
N ALA A 16 0.51 11.03 -16.21
CA ALA A 16 0.93 9.66 -16.43
C ALA A 16 -0.13 8.66 -15.94
N LEU A 17 -0.77 8.91 -14.80
CA LEU A 17 -1.82 8.07 -14.26
C LEU A 17 -3.10 8.13 -15.10
N VAL A 18 -3.46 9.31 -15.57
CA VAL A 18 -4.63 9.50 -16.44
C VAL A 18 -4.44 8.76 -17.76
N SER A 19 -3.24 8.77 -18.32
CA SER A 19 -2.94 7.98 -19.52
C SER A 19 -3.00 6.47 -19.26
N GLU A 20 -2.90 6.04 -18.00
CA GLU A 20 -3.14 4.66 -17.57
C GLU A 20 -4.61 4.37 -17.21
N GLY A 21 -5.48 5.37 -17.28
CA GLY A 21 -6.90 5.23 -17.03
C GLY A 21 -7.40 5.67 -15.66
N VAL A 22 -6.58 6.35 -14.87
CA VAL A 22 -7.02 6.90 -13.59
C VAL A 22 -7.87 8.15 -13.83
N PRO A 23 -9.10 8.21 -13.33
CA PRO A 23 -9.95 9.39 -13.54
C PRO A 23 -9.37 10.64 -12.88
N GLU A 24 -9.53 11.79 -13.57
CA GLU A 24 -9.03 13.06 -13.08
C GLU A 24 -9.62 13.47 -11.73
N HIS A 25 -10.86 13.10 -11.44
CA HIS A 25 -11.49 13.40 -10.16
C HIS A 25 -10.80 12.71 -8.96
N LEU A 26 -10.20 11.53 -9.18
CA LEU A 26 -9.38 10.87 -8.14
C LEU A 26 -8.11 11.68 -7.87
N ALA A 27 -7.47 12.20 -8.90
CA ALA A 27 -6.32 13.06 -8.76
C ALA A 27 -6.66 14.33 -7.97
N ALA A 28 -7.81 14.94 -8.26
CA ALA A 28 -8.29 16.10 -7.53
C ALA A 28 -8.60 15.79 -6.06
N LEU A 29 -9.17 14.63 -5.77
CA LEU A 29 -9.44 14.18 -4.41
C LEU A 29 -8.16 13.99 -3.60
N VAL A 30 -7.15 13.37 -4.17
CA VAL A 30 -5.86 13.17 -3.51
C VAL A 30 -5.19 14.51 -3.22
N ARG A 31 -5.25 15.45 -4.15
CA ARG A 31 -4.75 16.82 -3.93
C ARG A 31 -5.47 17.52 -2.79
N ARG A 32 -6.79 17.35 -2.70
CA ARG A 32 -7.59 17.92 -1.60
C ARG A 32 -7.20 17.32 -0.24
N VAL A 33 -6.99 16.03 -0.20
CA VAL A 33 -6.58 15.33 1.04
C VAL A 33 -5.25 15.88 1.54
N LYS A 34 -4.27 16.05 0.66
CA LYS A 34 -2.98 16.65 1.05
C LYS A 34 -3.10 18.09 1.53
N HIS A 35 -4.09 18.84 1.06
CA HIS A 35 -4.35 20.19 1.52
C HIS A 35 -5.04 20.27 2.86
N THR A 36 -5.99 19.39 3.09
CA THR A 36 -6.75 19.36 4.34
C THR A 36 -5.94 18.78 5.50
N ASP A 37 -4.85 18.07 5.21
CA ASP A 37 -3.97 17.49 6.22
C ASP A 37 -3.31 18.53 7.12
N LEU A 38 -3.24 19.79 6.71
CA LEU A 38 -2.69 20.87 7.50
C LEU A 38 -3.67 21.42 8.56
N ASP A 39 -4.95 21.25 8.34
CA ASP A 39 -6.01 21.87 9.14
C ASP A 39 -6.83 20.89 9.97
N VAL A 40 -6.66 19.59 9.76
CA VAL A 40 -7.40 18.55 10.48
C VAL A 40 -6.52 18.01 11.61
N PRO A 41 -7.05 17.89 12.86
CA PRO A 41 -6.32 17.21 13.92
C PRO A 41 -5.94 15.82 13.43
N LYS A 42 -4.66 15.53 13.38
CA LYS A 42 -4.16 14.25 12.92
C LYS A 42 -4.80 13.13 13.71
N ARG A 43 -5.67 12.37 13.09
CA ARG A 43 -5.88 11.00 13.50
C ARG A 43 -4.49 10.35 13.49
N ALA A 44 -4.22 9.50 14.47
CA ALA A 44 -3.03 8.68 14.43
C ALA A 44 -2.84 8.17 12.99
N ALA A 45 -1.70 8.47 12.39
CA ALA A 45 -1.45 8.17 10.98
C ALA A 45 -1.58 6.67 10.77
N ARG A 46 -2.47 6.27 9.88
CA ARG A 46 -2.57 4.86 9.48
C ARG A 46 -1.46 4.55 8.50
N LEU A 47 -0.84 3.41 8.67
CA LEU A 47 0.35 3.04 7.93
C LEU A 47 0.05 2.09 6.79
N ALA A 48 0.77 2.27 5.69
CA ALA A 48 0.89 1.29 4.63
C ALA A 48 2.33 0.75 4.63
N LEU A 49 2.47 -0.55 4.77
CA LEU A 49 3.78 -1.20 4.66
C LEU A 49 3.97 -1.69 3.23
N VAL A 50 5.08 -1.29 2.62
CA VAL A 50 5.51 -1.81 1.34
C VAL A 50 6.67 -2.75 1.58
N VAL A 51 6.51 -4.02 1.24
CA VAL A 51 7.52 -5.05 1.47
C VAL A 51 7.99 -5.57 0.12
N GLU A 52 9.16 -5.14 -0.29
CA GLU A 52 9.73 -5.42 -1.61
C GLU A 52 11.26 -5.33 -1.52
N ASP A 53 11.94 -6.35 -1.97
CA ASP A 53 13.41 -6.37 -1.95
C ASP A 53 14.05 -5.60 -3.11
N ASP A 54 13.35 -5.43 -4.23
CA ASP A 54 13.82 -4.60 -5.33
C ASP A 54 13.58 -3.12 -5.01
N PRO A 55 14.64 -2.30 -4.88
CA PRO A 55 14.48 -0.89 -4.49
C PRO A 55 13.70 -0.07 -5.50
N ASP A 56 13.83 -0.35 -6.80
CA ASP A 56 13.11 0.42 -7.82
C ASP A 56 11.61 0.12 -7.77
N VAL A 57 11.25 -1.12 -7.60
CA VAL A 57 9.85 -1.54 -7.45
C VAL A 57 9.27 -1.03 -6.13
N ARG A 58 10.05 -1.09 -5.06
CA ARG A 58 9.64 -0.56 -3.77
C ARG A 58 9.38 0.95 -3.83
N ASP A 59 10.30 1.71 -4.45
CA ASP A 59 10.15 3.15 -4.61
C ASP A 59 8.89 3.51 -5.40
N LEU A 60 8.58 2.75 -6.44
CA LEU A 60 7.36 2.95 -7.22
C LEU A 60 6.11 2.72 -6.38
N ALA A 61 6.06 1.64 -5.64
CA ALA A 61 4.93 1.33 -4.76
C ALA A 61 4.76 2.40 -3.67
N GLU A 62 5.87 2.80 -3.05
CA GLU A 62 5.87 3.86 -2.04
C GLU A 62 5.32 5.16 -2.62
N ALA A 63 5.79 5.55 -3.81
CA ALA A 63 5.35 6.78 -4.46
C ALA A 63 3.85 6.78 -4.73
N LEU A 64 3.30 5.65 -5.19
CA LEU A 64 1.87 5.52 -5.42
C LEU A 64 1.07 5.63 -4.11
N LEU A 65 1.52 4.98 -3.07
CA LEU A 65 0.83 4.98 -1.78
C LEU A 65 0.96 6.30 -1.04
N GLU A 66 2.04 7.04 -1.25
CA GLU A 66 2.22 8.39 -0.69
C GLU A 66 1.19 9.39 -1.22
N GLU A 67 0.56 9.11 -2.35
CA GLU A 67 -0.53 9.90 -2.89
C GLU A 67 -1.85 9.71 -2.12
N THR A 68 -1.88 8.79 -1.18
CA THR A 68 -3.07 8.46 -0.38
C THR A 68 -2.98 9.08 1.02
N GLU A 69 -4.01 8.87 1.83
CA GLU A 69 -4.02 9.30 3.24
C GLU A 69 -3.08 8.48 4.14
N LEU A 70 -2.58 7.36 3.63
CA LEU A 70 -1.73 6.47 4.41
C LEU A 70 -0.31 7.00 4.48
N SER A 71 0.31 6.84 5.64
CA SER A 71 1.75 7.07 5.79
C SER A 71 2.49 5.80 5.38
N VAL A 72 3.50 5.92 4.54
CA VAL A 72 4.14 4.76 3.92
C VAL A 72 5.46 4.42 4.60
N VAL A 73 5.65 3.15 4.90
CA VAL A 73 6.91 2.61 5.41
C VAL A 73 7.38 1.52 4.45
N GLY A 74 8.56 1.70 3.87
CA GLY A 74 9.18 0.71 3.00
C GLY A 74 10.03 -0.28 3.79
N CYS A 75 9.89 -1.55 3.44
CA CYS A 75 10.66 -2.64 4.03
C CYS A 75 11.30 -3.46 2.90
N ASP A 76 12.56 -3.80 3.06
CA ASP A 76 13.30 -4.59 2.07
C ASP A 76 13.21 -6.10 2.30
N SER A 77 12.60 -6.52 3.40
CA SER A 77 12.47 -7.93 3.77
C SER A 77 11.22 -8.16 4.62
N ALA A 78 10.79 -9.41 4.66
CA ALA A 78 9.69 -9.83 5.53
C ALA A 78 10.04 -9.66 7.02
N GLU A 79 11.29 -9.91 7.39
CA GLU A 79 11.78 -9.76 8.75
C GLU A 79 11.66 -8.30 9.22
N ARG A 80 12.04 -7.37 8.35
CA ARG A 80 11.89 -5.93 8.64
C ARG A 80 10.43 -5.54 8.79
N ALA A 81 9.57 -6.06 7.91
CA ALA A 81 8.13 -5.81 8.00
C ALA A 81 7.54 -6.32 9.32
N LEU A 82 7.94 -7.51 9.76
CA LEU A 82 7.49 -8.04 11.04
C LEU A 82 7.93 -7.18 12.21
N GLN A 83 9.14 -6.64 12.16
CA GLN A 83 9.62 -5.73 13.18
C GLN A 83 8.74 -4.48 13.28
N VAL A 84 8.42 -3.87 12.15
CA VAL A 84 7.51 -2.71 12.11
C VAL A 84 6.12 -3.08 12.62
N LEU A 85 5.59 -4.24 12.22
CA LEU A 85 4.28 -4.71 12.67
C LEU A 85 4.23 -4.95 14.18
N ARG A 86 5.29 -5.45 14.78
CA ARG A 86 5.37 -5.63 16.23
C ARG A 86 5.33 -4.29 16.98
N GLU A 87 5.96 -3.27 16.41
CA GLU A 87 6.04 -1.95 17.03
C GLU A 87 4.78 -1.11 16.78
N CYS A 88 4.21 -1.19 15.56
CA CYS A 88 3.16 -0.30 15.08
C CYS A 88 1.96 -1.02 14.47
N GLY A 89 1.81 -2.33 14.67
CA GLY A 89 0.81 -3.14 13.97
C GLY A 89 -0.63 -2.67 14.13
N GLY A 90 -0.96 -2.06 15.27
CA GLY A 90 -2.29 -1.50 15.49
C GLY A 90 -2.62 -0.32 14.57
N ASP A 91 -1.61 0.35 14.05
CA ASP A 91 -1.76 1.50 13.16
C ASP A 91 -1.62 1.12 11.69
N VAL A 92 -1.33 -0.14 11.38
CA VAL A 92 -1.14 -0.59 10.00
C VAL A 92 -2.50 -0.88 9.37
N ALA A 93 -2.82 -0.13 8.32
CA ALA A 93 -4.04 -0.30 7.54
C ALA A 93 -3.86 -1.22 6.34
N LEU A 94 -2.65 -1.24 5.77
CA LEU A 94 -2.36 -1.96 4.54
C LEU A 94 -0.97 -2.59 4.61
N VAL A 95 -0.89 -3.84 4.20
CA VAL A 95 0.39 -4.50 3.91
C VAL A 95 0.40 -4.87 2.43
N PHE A 96 1.33 -4.31 1.69
CA PHE A 96 1.53 -4.55 0.27
C PHE A 96 2.87 -5.27 0.12
N ALA A 97 2.84 -6.57 -0.14
CA ALA A 97 4.01 -7.42 -0.06
C ALA A 97 4.24 -8.24 -1.33
N ASP A 98 5.49 -8.29 -1.78
CA ASP A 98 5.90 -9.25 -2.80
C ASP A 98 5.93 -10.67 -2.20
N ILE A 99 5.43 -11.64 -2.95
CA ILE A 99 5.51 -13.05 -2.56
C ILE A 99 6.96 -13.52 -2.54
N ARG A 100 7.78 -13.05 -3.48
CA ARG A 100 9.19 -13.45 -3.60
C ARG A 100 10.09 -12.44 -2.91
N LEU A 101 10.42 -12.73 -1.68
CA LEU A 101 11.32 -11.91 -0.89
C LEU A 101 12.59 -12.69 -0.60
N ALA A 102 13.73 -11.98 -0.66
CA ALA A 102 15.01 -12.51 -0.21
C ALA A 102 15.02 -12.63 1.31
N GLY A 103 15.73 -13.57 1.85
CA GLY A 103 15.84 -13.79 3.29
C GLY A 103 15.26 -15.12 3.74
N GLN A 104 15.15 -15.32 5.03
CA GLN A 104 14.66 -16.57 5.62
C GLN A 104 13.15 -16.71 5.55
N MET A 105 12.44 -15.58 5.50
CA MET A 105 10.99 -15.55 5.41
C MET A 105 10.59 -15.02 4.04
N ASP A 106 9.72 -15.74 3.35
CA ASP A 106 9.16 -15.28 2.08
C ASP A 106 7.85 -14.48 2.29
N GLY A 107 7.32 -13.93 1.19
CA GLY A 107 6.12 -13.12 1.24
C GLY A 107 4.87 -13.90 1.61
N ILE A 108 4.80 -15.19 1.31
CA ILE A 108 3.65 -16.03 1.69
C ILE A 108 3.65 -16.25 3.20
N GLN A 109 4.79 -16.54 3.78
CA GLN A 109 4.92 -16.67 5.23
C GLN A 109 4.56 -15.38 5.94
N LEU A 110 5.02 -14.24 5.41
CA LEU A 110 4.64 -12.93 5.94
C LEU A 110 3.13 -12.71 5.83
N ALA A 111 2.53 -13.02 4.68
CA ALA A 111 1.10 -12.86 4.45
C ALA A 111 0.27 -13.67 5.46
N ASN A 112 0.68 -14.91 5.73
CA ASN A 112 0.00 -15.74 6.72
C ASN A 112 0.15 -15.18 8.14
N ALA A 113 1.31 -14.67 8.49
CA ALA A 113 1.53 -14.03 9.78
C ALA A 113 0.65 -12.78 9.94
N VAL A 114 0.56 -11.96 8.92
CA VAL A 114 -0.30 -10.75 8.92
C VAL A 114 -1.76 -11.14 9.06
N ALA A 115 -2.21 -12.13 8.29
CA ALA A 115 -3.59 -12.59 8.33
C ALA A 115 -4.00 -13.10 9.73
N THR A 116 -3.08 -13.72 10.43
CA THR A 116 -3.32 -14.31 11.74
C THR A 116 -3.19 -13.30 12.88
N LEU A 117 -2.14 -12.49 12.86
CA LEU A 117 -1.76 -11.64 13.99
C LEU A 117 -2.27 -10.21 13.88
N TRP A 118 -2.46 -9.71 12.65
CA TRP A 118 -2.96 -8.35 12.39
C TRP A 118 -4.14 -8.38 11.43
N PRO A 119 -5.27 -8.99 11.84
CA PRO A 119 -6.41 -9.22 10.94
C PRO A 119 -7.10 -7.95 10.48
N LYS A 120 -6.85 -6.82 11.12
CA LYS A 120 -7.40 -5.53 10.71
C LYS A 120 -6.64 -4.89 9.56
N ALA A 121 -5.42 -5.32 9.29
CA ALA A 121 -4.65 -4.81 8.16
C ALA A 121 -5.14 -5.46 6.86
N ARG A 122 -5.40 -4.63 5.88
CA ARG A 122 -5.71 -5.13 4.54
C ARG A 122 -4.44 -5.70 3.93
N LEU A 123 -4.56 -6.87 3.35
CA LEU A 123 -3.40 -7.62 2.86
C LEU A 123 -3.46 -7.72 1.34
N VAL A 124 -2.44 -7.18 0.68
CA VAL A 124 -2.25 -7.29 -0.76
C VAL A 124 -0.92 -7.97 -1.02
N VAL A 125 -0.95 -9.00 -1.83
CA VAL A 125 0.26 -9.71 -2.26
C VAL A 125 0.44 -9.56 -3.76
N THR A 126 1.68 -9.49 -4.20
CA THR A 126 2.02 -9.27 -5.60
C THR A 126 3.16 -10.18 -6.04
N SER A 127 3.18 -10.54 -7.31
CA SER A 127 4.25 -11.32 -7.89
C SER A 127 4.28 -11.14 -9.41
N GLY A 128 5.48 -11.21 -9.99
CA GLY A 128 5.66 -11.18 -11.44
C GLY A 128 5.35 -12.50 -12.13
N VAL A 129 5.17 -13.55 -11.36
CA VAL A 129 4.87 -14.90 -11.86
C VAL A 129 3.66 -15.42 -11.11
N ALA A 130 2.80 -16.18 -11.79
CA ALA A 130 1.68 -16.84 -11.12
C ALA A 130 2.20 -17.68 -9.95
N PRO A 131 1.64 -17.52 -8.73
CA PRO A 131 2.18 -18.22 -7.58
C PRO A 131 1.91 -19.73 -7.70
N GLU A 132 2.98 -20.50 -7.63
CA GLU A 132 2.91 -21.97 -7.60
C GLU A 132 2.23 -22.49 -6.33
N ARG A 133 2.27 -21.67 -5.28
CA ARG A 133 1.74 -21.95 -3.95
C ARG A 133 0.52 -21.08 -3.64
N SER A 134 -0.36 -20.91 -4.63
CA SER A 134 -1.53 -20.01 -4.48
C SER A 134 -2.47 -20.47 -3.36
N ASP A 135 -2.53 -21.77 -3.10
CA ASP A 135 -3.31 -22.35 -2.01
C ASP A 135 -2.75 -22.04 -0.61
N GLU A 136 -1.50 -21.62 -0.54
CA GLU A 136 -0.86 -21.21 0.71
C GLU A 136 -1.06 -19.73 1.03
N ILE A 137 -1.57 -18.96 0.08
CA ILE A 137 -1.90 -17.54 0.28
C ILE A 137 -3.20 -17.44 1.07
N PRO A 138 -3.28 -16.59 2.12
CA PRO A 138 -4.52 -16.42 2.87
C PRO A 138 -5.68 -16.00 1.97
N GLU A 139 -6.86 -16.57 2.18
CA GLU A 139 -8.04 -16.28 1.35
C GLU A 139 -8.42 -14.81 1.34
N ARG A 140 -8.18 -14.09 2.44
CA ARG A 140 -8.49 -12.66 2.52
C ARG A 140 -7.47 -11.77 1.81
N ALA A 141 -6.33 -12.30 1.39
CA ALA A 141 -5.33 -11.56 0.65
C ALA A 141 -5.83 -11.27 -0.77
N VAL A 142 -5.62 -10.03 -1.19
CA VAL A 142 -5.87 -9.64 -2.59
C VAL A 142 -4.59 -9.84 -3.36
N PHE A 143 -4.65 -10.53 -4.49
CA PHE A 143 -3.50 -10.73 -5.35
C PHE A 143 -3.53 -9.74 -6.51
N ILE A 144 -2.42 -9.01 -6.70
CA ILE A 144 -2.22 -8.10 -7.82
C ILE A 144 -0.99 -8.56 -8.59
N PRO A 145 -1.12 -8.97 -9.85
CA PRO A 145 0.04 -9.38 -10.64
C PRO A 145 0.93 -8.19 -11.02
N LYS A 146 2.23 -8.43 -11.14
CA LYS A 146 3.16 -7.45 -11.71
C LYS A 146 3.17 -7.57 -13.23
N PRO A 147 3.34 -6.46 -13.96
CA PRO A 147 3.40 -5.09 -13.46
C PRO A 147 2.01 -4.60 -13.03
N TRP A 148 1.93 -3.96 -11.85
CA TRP A 148 0.64 -3.47 -11.38
C TRP A 148 0.24 -2.21 -12.13
N ARG A 149 -1.07 -2.03 -12.27
CA ARG A 149 -1.61 -0.74 -12.67
C ARG A 149 -1.73 0.14 -11.44
N ALA A 150 -1.42 1.43 -11.61
CA ALA A 150 -1.54 2.39 -10.51
C ALA A 150 -2.93 2.36 -9.87
N LEU A 151 -3.97 2.25 -10.69
CA LEU A 151 -5.34 2.20 -10.21
C LEU A 151 -5.59 1.02 -9.26
N ASP A 152 -5.03 -0.16 -9.56
CA ASP A 152 -5.21 -1.33 -8.71
C ASP A 152 -4.64 -1.09 -7.30
N VAL A 153 -3.47 -0.48 -7.23
CA VAL A 153 -2.83 -0.16 -5.95
C VAL A 153 -3.63 0.91 -5.19
N LEU A 154 -4.05 1.96 -5.88
CA LEU A 154 -4.81 3.06 -5.26
C LEU A 154 -6.18 2.62 -4.76
N VAL A 155 -6.85 1.72 -5.48
CA VAL A 155 -8.14 1.15 -5.05
C VAL A 155 -7.97 0.38 -3.73
N GLU A 156 -6.93 -0.43 -3.62
CA GLU A 156 -6.69 -1.18 -2.40
C GLU A 156 -6.33 -0.27 -1.22
N ALA A 157 -5.56 0.78 -1.47
CA ALA A 157 -5.26 1.78 -0.46
C ALA A 157 -6.51 2.52 0.02
N GLY A 158 -7.40 2.87 -0.90
CA GLY A 158 -8.69 3.49 -0.57
C GLY A 158 -9.55 2.59 0.31
N ARG A 159 -9.63 1.31 -0.04
CA ARG A 159 -10.37 0.33 0.76
C ARG A 159 -9.77 0.15 2.15
N ALA A 160 -8.45 0.18 2.25
CA ALA A 160 -7.76 0.08 3.53
C ALA A 160 -8.03 1.30 4.43
N SER A 161 -8.21 2.48 3.83
CA SER A 161 -8.51 3.71 4.58
C SER A 161 -9.96 3.80 5.02
N ASP A 162 -10.89 3.42 4.15
CA ASP A 162 -12.33 3.65 4.33
C ASP A 162 -13.06 2.47 4.97
N GLU A 163 -12.61 1.27 4.71
CA GLU A 163 -13.22 0.05 5.22
C GLU A 163 -12.20 -0.75 6.03
N PRO A 164 -12.14 -0.53 7.34
CA PRO A 164 -11.44 -1.50 8.15
C PRO A 164 -12.11 -2.87 7.92
N PRO A 165 -11.32 -3.93 7.71
CA PRO A 165 -11.91 -5.25 7.52
C PRO A 165 -12.85 -5.55 8.69
N PRO A 166 -13.96 -6.26 8.43
CA PRO A 166 -14.90 -6.58 9.48
C PRO A 166 -14.17 -7.27 10.62
N ALA A 167 -14.45 -6.81 11.82
CA ALA A 167 -13.91 -7.46 13.00
C ALA A 167 -14.29 -8.92 12.94
N VAL A 168 -13.30 -9.77 12.86
CA VAL A 168 -13.55 -11.22 12.96
C VAL A 168 -14.03 -11.47 14.37
N ALA A 169 -15.28 -11.83 14.44
CA ALA A 169 -15.87 -12.18 15.73
C ALA A 169 -15.22 -13.45 16.28
#